data_20d992b0d00e3889d52b77df8b9b73a8
#
_entry.id   20d992b0d00e3889d52b77df8b9b73a8
#
_cell.length_a   1.000
_cell.length_b   1.000
_cell.length_c   1.000
_cell.angle_alpha   90.00
_cell.angle_beta   90.00
_cell.angle_gamma   90.00
#
_symmetry.space_group_name_H-M   'P 1'
#
loop_
_entity.id
_entity.type
_entity.pdbx_description
1 polymer ?
#
loop_
_entity_poly.entity_id
_entity_poly.type
_entity_poly.pdbx_seq_one_letter_code
_entity_poly.pdbx_strand_id
1 'polypeptide(L)'
;LSIIGSSGSGKTTLLRCMNFLEHPEEGQILVNGQLLFDASRPGTLTDAQLRENRLHFGLVFQSFNLFPQYNVLDNCTLAPDLLARDKAKAEGRPFDKAAAHKANVEKAETLLARVGLGAKLKNYPCELSGGQQQRVAIARALALEPDILCFDEPTSALDPELTNEVLRVIKGLKSADTTMVIVTHEMEFARHVSDHVIFMADGVIEEEGDPEQIFT
;
A
#
# COMPACT_ATOMS: atom_id res chain seq x y z
N LEU A 1 -1.65 -6.86 -10.61
CA LEU A 1 -1.57 -5.84 -11.65
C LEU A 1 -0.27 -5.06 -11.51
N SER A 2 0.49 -4.85 -12.60
CA SER A 2 1.59 -3.88 -12.63
C SER A 2 1.29 -2.76 -13.63
N ILE A 3 1.71 -1.54 -13.26
CA ILE A 3 1.65 -0.36 -14.12
C ILE A 3 3.08 0.03 -14.44
N ILE A 4 3.46 -0.03 -15.72
CA ILE A 4 4.80 0.26 -16.23
C ILE A 4 4.76 1.43 -17.23
N GLY A 5 5.91 1.97 -17.56
CA GLY A 5 6.05 3.08 -18.54
C GLY A 5 7.15 4.05 -18.15
N SER A 6 7.41 5.03 -19.02
CA SER A 6 8.46 6.04 -18.81
C SER A 6 8.19 6.95 -17.60
N SER A 7 9.24 7.59 -17.08
CA SER A 7 9.07 8.62 -16.05
C SER A 7 8.19 9.76 -16.59
N GLY A 8 7.28 10.26 -15.76
CA GLY A 8 6.35 11.32 -16.16
C GLY A 8 5.10 10.84 -16.93
N SER A 9 4.94 9.55 -17.22
CA SER A 9 3.75 9.03 -17.94
C SER A 9 2.45 8.98 -17.12
N GLY A 10 2.44 9.49 -15.89
CA GLY A 10 1.22 9.59 -15.07
C GLY A 10 0.94 8.41 -14.13
N LYS A 11 1.78 7.37 -14.07
CA LYS A 11 1.57 6.15 -13.25
C LYS A 11 1.29 6.45 -11.77
N THR A 12 2.16 7.24 -11.14
CA THR A 12 2.01 7.66 -9.74
C THR A 12 0.74 8.48 -9.54
N THR A 13 0.39 9.36 -10.48
CA THR A 13 -0.83 10.15 -10.43
C THR A 13 -2.07 9.25 -10.49
N LEU A 14 -2.10 8.30 -11.42
CA LEU A 14 -3.17 7.30 -11.51
C LEU A 14 -3.31 6.52 -10.19
N LEU A 15 -2.19 6.01 -9.64
CA LEU A 15 -2.20 5.30 -8.37
C LEU A 15 -2.72 6.17 -7.23
N ARG A 16 -2.34 7.46 -7.18
CA ARG A 16 -2.80 8.42 -6.16
C ARG A 16 -4.28 8.78 -6.31
N CYS A 17 -4.79 8.84 -7.53
CA CYS A 17 -6.23 8.99 -7.77
C CYS A 17 -7.00 7.77 -7.26
N MET A 18 -6.52 6.55 -7.53
CA MET A 18 -7.16 5.32 -7.08
C MET A 18 -7.31 5.25 -5.55
N ASN A 19 -6.31 5.73 -4.80
CA ASN A 19 -6.31 5.68 -3.33
C ASN A 19 -6.74 7.02 -2.66
N PHE A 20 -7.37 7.92 -3.42
CA PHE A 20 -7.91 9.19 -2.93
C PHE A 20 -6.87 10.18 -2.37
N LEU A 21 -5.60 10.09 -2.74
CA LEU A 21 -4.59 11.11 -2.45
C LEU A 21 -4.63 12.27 -3.44
N GLU A 22 -5.07 12.01 -4.67
CA GLU A 22 -5.37 13.00 -5.70
C GLU A 22 -6.83 12.87 -6.11
N HIS A 23 -7.43 13.95 -6.63
CA HIS A 23 -8.80 13.95 -7.10
C HIS A 23 -8.83 13.70 -8.61
N PRO A 24 -9.42 12.59 -9.10
CA PRO A 24 -9.65 12.42 -10.54
C PRO A 24 -10.76 13.38 -11.00
N GLU A 25 -10.57 13.97 -12.18
CA GLU A 25 -11.54 14.91 -12.79
C GLU A 25 -12.69 14.16 -13.45
N GLU A 26 -12.45 12.93 -13.92
CA GLU A 26 -13.44 12.09 -14.59
C GLU A 26 -13.33 10.63 -14.11
N GLY A 27 -14.39 9.85 -14.34
CA GLY A 27 -14.42 8.43 -14.06
C GLY A 27 -15.04 8.05 -12.71
N GLN A 28 -14.92 6.76 -12.39
CA GLN A 28 -15.48 6.15 -11.19
C GLN A 28 -14.45 5.22 -10.54
N ILE A 29 -14.50 5.09 -9.22
CA ILE A 29 -13.71 4.13 -8.46
C ILE A 29 -14.66 3.16 -7.77
N LEU A 30 -14.53 1.87 -8.10
CA LEU A 30 -15.29 0.79 -7.50
C LEU A 30 -14.33 -0.21 -6.84
N VAL A 31 -14.68 -0.66 -5.64
CA VAL A 31 -13.97 -1.73 -4.93
C VAL A 31 -14.99 -2.79 -4.54
N ASN A 32 -14.74 -4.04 -4.89
CA ASN A 32 -15.65 -5.16 -4.63
C ASN A 32 -17.11 -4.91 -5.10
N GLY A 33 -17.28 -4.17 -6.23
CA GLY A 33 -18.59 -3.78 -6.76
C GLY A 33 -19.25 -2.60 -6.04
N GLN A 34 -18.66 -2.08 -4.97
CA GLN A 34 -19.14 -0.89 -4.28
C GLN A 34 -18.56 0.36 -4.95
N LEU A 35 -19.41 1.31 -5.32
CA LEU A 35 -19.01 2.61 -5.84
C LEU A 35 -18.48 3.49 -4.70
N LEU A 36 -17.18 3.79 -4.70
CA LEU A 36 -16.53 4.65 -3.72
C LEU A 36 -16.45 6.10 -4.17
N PHE A 37 -16.34 6.34 -5.48
CA PHE A 37 -16.20 7.66 -6.06
C PHE A 37 -16.83 7.72 -7.44
N ASP A 38 -17.44 8.88 -7.75
CA ASP A 38 -18.00 9.21 -9.07
C ASP A 38 -17.72 10.70 -9.35
N ALA A 39 -16.86 10.98 -10.33
CA ALA A 39 -16.48 12.35 -10.68
C ALA A 39 -17.66 13.17 -11.22
N SER A 40 -18.70 12.53 -11.76
CA SER A 40 -19.94 13.23 -12.21
C SER A 40 -20.74 13.81 -11.04
N ARG A 41 -20.40 13.46 -9.79
CA ARG A 41 -21.03 13.93 -8.56
C ARG A 41 -20.02 14.63 -7.64
N PRO A 42 -19.35 15.70 -8.09
CA PRO A 42 -18.33 16.40 -7.30
C PRO A 42 -18.92 16.95 -6.00
N GLY A 43 -18.15 16.93 -4.93
CA GLY A 43 -18.54 17.48 -3.62
C GLY A 43 -19.47 16.60 -2.78
N THR A 44 -19.72 15.36 -3.17
CA THR A 44 -20.60 14.44 -2.41
C THR A 44 -19.87 13.68 -1.30
N LEU A 45 -18.53 13.52 -1.37
CA LEU A 45 -17.76 12.83 -0.34
C LEU A 45 -17.41 13.77 0.82
N THR A 46 -17.85 13.43 2.01
CA THR A 46 -17.41 14.06 3.24
C THR A 46 -16.02 13.59 3.63
N ASP A 47 -15.31 14.34 4.47
CA ASP A 47 -13.99 13.92 5.01
C ASP A 47 -14.06 12.57 5.72
N ALA A 48 -15.18 12.22 6.35
CA ALA A 48 -15.38 10.94 7.00
C ALA A 48 -15.46 9.81 5.96
N GLN A 49 -16.26 9.98 4.92
CA GLN A 49 -16.39 9.03 3.82
C GLN A 49 -15.05 8.85 3.07
N LEU A 50 -14.32 9.96 2.84
CA LEU A 50 -13.01 9.91 2.22
C LEU A 50 -11.99 9.11 3.06
N ARG A 51 -12.02 9.27 4.39
CA ARG A 51 -11.19 8.46 5.30
C ARG A 51 -11.57 6.98 5.25
N GLU A 52 -12.86 6.68 5.22
CA GLU A 52 -13.37 5.31 5.14
C GLU A 52 -12.97 4.67 3.81
N ASN A 53 -13.15 5.37 2.69
CA ASN A 53 -12.73 4.89 1.36
C ASN A 53 -11.24 4.60 1.29
N ARG A 54 -10.40 5.42 1.95
CA ARG A 54 -8.94 5.20 2.01
C ARG A 54 -8.55 3.93 2.75
N LEU A 55 -9.38 3.39 3.64
CA LEU A 55 -9.09 2.14 4.35
C LEU A 55 -9.10 0.92 3.45
N HIS A 56 -9.76 1.00 2.29
CA HIS A 56 -9.69 -0.06 1.27
C HIS A 56 -8.29 -0.20 0.66
N PHE A 57 -7.42 0.82 0.81
CA PHE A 57 -6.12 0.88 0.14
C PHE A 57 -4.98 0.96 1.16
N GLY A 58 -4.06 0.02 1.08
CA GLY A 58 -2.77 0.11 1.75
C GLY A 58 -1.73 0.70 0.80
N LEU A 59 -1.09 1.82 1.13
CA LEU A 59 -0.11 2.45 0.24
C LEU A 59 1.30 2.33 0.79
N VAL A 60 2.19 1.84 -0.05
CA VAL A 60 3.63 1.79 0.14
C VAL A 60 4.28 2.79 -0.82
N PHE A 61 4.88 3.83 -0.27
CA PHE A 61 5.48 4.92 -1.04
C PHE A 61 6.89 4.58 -1.54
N GLN A 62 7.36 5.33 -2.52
CA GLN A 62 8.73 5.33 -3.00
C GLN A 62 9.74 5.66 -1.89
N SER A 63 9.46 6.70 -1.10
CA SER A 63 10.16 6.99 0.15
C SER A 63 9.43 6.29 1.28
N PHE A 64 10.14 5.65 2.17
CA PHE A 64 9.60 4.76 3.23
C PHE A 64 8.54 5.43 4.11
N ASN A 65 8.64 6.75 4.31
CA ASN A 65 7.70 7.61 5.07
C ASN A 65 7.36 7.04 6.46
N LEU A 66 8.35 6.42 7.12
CA LEU A 66 8.20 5.98 8.49
C LEU A 66 8.22 7.19 9.43
N PHE A 67 7.46 7.10 10.50
CA PHE A 67 7.50 8.09 11.58
C PHE A 67 8.81 7.94 12.36
N PRO A 68 9.75 8.89 12.28
CA PRO A 68 11.09 8.74 12.86
C PRO A 68 11.08 8.69 14.39
N GLN A 69 10.04 9.24 15.04
CA GLN A 69 9.85 9.25 16.49
C GLN A 69 9.28 7.95 17.05
N TYR A 70 8.81 7.04 16.20
CA TYR A 70 8.25 5.75 16.59
C TYR A 70 9.19 4.61 16.20
N ASN A 71 9.27 3.59 17.04
CA ASN A 71 9.98 2.35 16.70
C ASN A 71 9.23 1.55 15.62
N VAL A 72 9.79 0.43 15.18
CA VAL A 72 9.22 -0.46 14.14
C VAL A 72 7.81 -0.92 14.49
N LEU A 73 7.61 -1.40 15.73
CA LEU A 73 6.32 -1.89 16.19
C LEU A 73 5.29 -0.77 16.25
N ASP A 74 5.65 0.38 16.83
CA ASP A 74 4.75 1.53 16.96
C ASP A 74 4.36 2.13 15.59
N ASN A 75 5.26 2.10 14.60
CA ASN A 75 4.92 2.46 13.22
C ASN A 75 3.80 1.60 12.63
N CYS A 76 3.71 0.32 13.03
CA CYS A 76 2.70 -0.62 12.54
C CYS A 76 1.40 -0.59 13.38
N THR A 77 1.46 -0.22 14.67
CA THR A 77 0.29 -0.27 15.56
C THR A 77 -0.47 1.04 15.65
N LEU A 78 0.16 2.19 15.36
CA LEU A 78 -0.44 3.50 15.51
C LEU A 78 -1.78 3.65 14.79
N ALA A 79 -1.84 3.33 13.50
CA ALA A 79 -3.04 3.50 12.70
C ALA A 79 -4.15 2.50 13.09
N PRO A 80 -3.88 1.20 13.31
CA PRO A 80 -4.86 0.26 13.85
C PRO A 80 -5.43 0.67 15.22
N ASP A 81 -4.61 1.22 16.13
CA ASP A 81 -5.08 1.68 17.44
C ASP A 81 -6.04 2.86 17.33
N LEU A 82 -5.72 3.81 16.44
CA LEU A 82 -6.59 4.95 16.16
C LEU A 82 -7.91 4.50 15.53
N LEU A 83 -7.84 3.59 14.56
CA LEU A 83 -9.02 3.04 13.89
C LEU A 83 -9.93 2.28 14.86
N ALA A 84 -9.38 1.46 15.76
CA ALA A 84 -10.14 0.73 16.76
C ALA A 84 -10.88 1.68 17.72
N ARG A 85 -10.23 2.77 18.12
CA ARG A 85 -10.85 3.81 18.95
C ARG A 85 -11.99 4.52 18.21
N ASP A 86 -11.77 4.91 16.96
CA ASP A 86 -12.75 5.66 16.19
C ASP A 86 -13.96 4.80 15.84
N LYS A 87 -13.77 3.50 15.55
CA LYS A 87 -14.87 2.52 15.38
C LYS A 87 -15.70 2.37 16.67
N ALA A 88 -15.05 2.19 17.81
CA ALA A 88 -15.76 2.08 19.10
C ALA A 88 -16.59 3.33 19.40
N LYS A 89 -16.05 4.52 19.09
CA LYS A 89 -16.76 5.80 19.24
C LYS A 89 -17.98 5.90 18.31
N ALA A 90 -17.83 5.51 17.05
CA ALA A 90 -18.91 5.52 16.06
C ALA A 90 -20.05 4.56 16.45
N GLU A 91 -19.70 3.39 17.00
CA GLU A 91 -20.65 2.36 17.47
C GLU A 91 -21.24 2.67 18.86
N GLY A 92 -20.81 3.73 19.54
CA GLY A 92 -21.29 4.09 20.89
C GLY A 92 -20.95 3.06 21.97
N ARG A 93 -19.94 2.21 21.75
CA ARG A 93 -19.54 1.17 22.69
C ARG A 93 -18.32 1.57 23.55
N PRO A 94 -18.17 1.01 24.76
CA PRO A 94 -16.97 1.21 25.55
C PRO A 94 -15.71 0.79 24.80
N PHE A 95 -14.64 1.58 24.88
CA PHE A 95 -13.35 1.29 24.26
C PHE A 95 -12.34 0.83 25.30
N ASP A 96 -11.96 -0.44 25.23
CA ASP A 96 -10.82 -0.96 25.98
C ASP A 96 -9.54 -0.77 25.20
N LYS A 97 -8.84 0.32 25.51
CA LYS A 97 -7.58 0.67 24.86
C LYS A 97 -6.50 -0.42 25.04
N ALA A 98 -6.42 -1.03 26.22
CA ALA A 98 -5.37 -2.00 26.51
C ALA A 98 -5.57 -3.30 25.72
N ALA A 99 -6.80 -3.80 25.67
CA ALA A 99 -7.16 -4.99 24.91
C ALA A 99 -6.98 -4.77 23.40
N ALA A 100 -7.44 -3.62 22.86
CA ALA A 100 -7.27 -3.27 21.45
C ALA A 100 -5.80 -3.15 21.05
N HIS A 101 -4.99 -2.44 21.84
CA HIS A 101 -3.57 -2.30 21.60
C HIS A 101 -2.85 -3.66 21.63
N LYS A 102 -3.15 -4.52 22.59
CA LYS A 102 -2.55 -5.86 22.68
C LYS A 102 -2.83 -6.68 21.40
N ALA A 103 -4.07 -6.69 20.92
CA ALA A 103 -4.43 -7.40 19.69
C ALA A 103 -3.69 -6.83 18.46
N ASN A 104 -3.56 -5.51 18.36
CA ASN A 104 -2.83 -4.85 17.28
C ASN A 104 -1.31 -5.14 17.35
N VAL A 105 -0.73 -5.23 18.54
CA VAL A 105 0.67 -5.62 18.74
C VAL A 105 0.90 -7.06 18.25
N GLU A 106 0.09 -8.03 18.67
CA GLU A 106 0.22 -9.43 18.24
C GLU A 106 0.13 -9.57 16.72
N LYS A 107 -0.77 -8.82 16.08
CA LYS A 107 -0.91 -8.76 14.64
C LYS A 107 0.32 -8.13 13.97
N ALA A 108 0.78 -6.98 14.47
CA ALA A 108 1.95 -6.29 13.93
C ALA A 108 3.23 -7.13 14.07
N GLU A 109 3.43 -7.84 15.19
CA GLU A 109 4.55 -8.77 15.38
C GLU A 109 4.53 -9.89 14.35
N THR A 110 3.36 -10.46 14.06
CA THR A 110 3.18 -11.49 13.02
C THR A 110 3.55 -10.96 11.64
N LEU A 111 3.07 -9.77 11.28
CA LEU A 111 3.39 -9.13 9.99
C LEU A 111 4.87 -8.80 9.88
N LEU A 112 5.47 -8.24 10.92
CA LEU A 112 6.90 -7.91 10.97
C LEU A 112 7.78 -9.16 10.88
N ALA A 113 7.38 -10.26 11.51
CA ALA A 113 8.06 -11.56 11.37
C ALA A 113 7.95 -12.06 9.91
N ARG A 114 6.79 -11.94 9.27
CA ARG A 114 6.55 -12.35 7.87
C ARG A 114 7.45 -11.58 6.89
N VAL A 115 7.75 -10.30 7.15
CA VAL A 115 8.69 -9.52 6.34
C VAL A 115 10.15 -9.59 6.82
N GLY A 116 10.46 -10.52 7.75
CA GLY A 116 11.83 -10.79 8.24
C GLY A 116 12.36 -9.77 9.24
N LEU A 117 11.49 -9.06 9.96
CA LEU A 117 11.85 -8.01 10.92
C LEU A 117 11.47 -8.32 12.37
N GLY A 118 11.10 -9.56 12.71
CA GLY A 118 10.69 -9.95 14.06
C GLY A 118 11.73 -9.65 15.16
N ALA A 119 13.03 -9.61 14.84
CA ALA A 119 14.09 -9.25 15.77
C ALA A 119 14.33 -7.73 15.91
N LYS A 120 13.59 -6.89 15.13
CA LYS A 120 13.82 -5.45 15.03
C LYS A 120 12.70 -4.58 15.59
N LEU A 121 11.76 -5.14 16.33
CA LEU A 121 10.53 -4.48 16.78
C LEU A 121 10.76 -3.15 17.52
N LYS A 122 11.83 -3.08 18.32
CA LYS A 122 12.18 -1.91 19.15
C LYS A 122 13.15 -0.94 18.48
N ASN A 123 13.68 -1.28 17.30
CA ASN A 123 14.56 -0.38 16.56
C ASN A 123 13.79 0.83 15.99
N TYR A 124 14.47 1.94 15.87
CA TYR A 124 13.95 3.15 15.22
C TYR A 124 14.35 3.18 13.74
N PRO A 125 13.63 3.94 12.88
CA PRO A 125 13.94 4.02 11.46
C PRO A 125 15.40 4.35 11.14
N CYS A 126 16.04 5.22 11.90
CA CYS A 126 17.45 5.59 11.72
C CYS A 126 18.45 4.44 11.96
N GLU A 127 18.03 3.36 12.61
CA GLU A 127 18.84 2.17 12.89
C GLU A 127 18.64 1.06 11.84
N LEU A 128 17.85 1.32 10.80
CA LEU A 128 17.47 0.35 9.77
C LEU A 128 18.09 0.71 8.42
N SER A 129 18.48 -0.32 7.64
CA SER A 129 18.80 -0.12 6.23
C SER A 129 17.57 0.30 5.43
N GLY A 130 17.75 0.89 4.23
CA GLY A 130 16.66 1.29 3.35
C GLY A 130 15.69 0.13 3.05
N GLY A 131 16.21 -1.05 2.73
CA GLY A 131 15.40 -2.26 2.51
C GLY A 131 14.64 -2.71 3.75
N GLN A 132 15.21 -2.55 4.97
CA GLN A 132 14.51 -2.80 6.21
C GLN A 132 13.38 -1.79 6.44
N GLN A 133 13.65 -0.49 6.20
CA GLN A 133 12.64 0.56 6.32
C GLN A 133 11.46 0.32 5.35
N GLN A 134 11.74 -0.10 4.11
CA GLN A 134 10.70 -0.43 3.14
C GLN A 134 9.86 -1.63 3.60
N ARG A 135 10.49 -2.65 4.16
CA ARG A 135 9.77 -3.80 4.72
C ARG A 135 8.89 -3.43 5.93
N VAL A 136 9.30 -2.45 6.76
CA VAL A 136 8.43 -1.86 7.80
C VAL A 136 7.25 -1.13 7.17
N ALA A 137 7.48 -0.34 6.10
CA ALA A 137 6.39 0.37 5.40
C ALA A 137 5.36 -0.60 4.80
N ILE A 138 5.82 -1.75 4.26
CA ILE A 138 4.94 -2.84 3.79
C ILE A 138 4.13 -3.41 4.95
N ALA A 139 4.77 -3.78 6.07
CA ALA A 139 4.08 -4.33 7.24
C ALA A 139 3.05 -3.32 7.81
N ARG A 140 3.38 -2.03 7.85
CA ARG A 140 2.49 -0.95 8.27
C ARG A 140 1.25 -0.85 7.37
N ALA A 141 1.42 -0.94 6.05
CA ALA A 141 0.30 -0.92 5.12
C ALA A 141 -0.62 -2.14 5.30
N LEU A 142 -0.05 -3.32 5.51
CA LEU A 142 -0.80 -4.56 5.78
C LEU A 142 -1.53 -4.56 7.13
N ALA A 143 -1.06 -3.79 8.11
CA ALA A 143 -1.63 -3.78 9.46
C ALA A 143 -3.08 -3.26 9.51
N LEU A 144 -3.51 -2.50 8.51
CA LEU A 144 -4.90 -2.02 8.36
C LEU A 144 -5.81 -3.01 7.61
N GLU A 145 -5.26 -4.14 7.13
CA GLU A 145 -5.99 -5.17 6.34
C GLU A 145 -6.74 -4.58 5.14
N PRO A 146 -6.04 -3.88 4.24
CA PRO A 146 -6.67 -3.26 3.09
C PRO A 146 -7.14 -4.31 2.07
N ASP A 147 -8.18 -3.99 1.28
CA ASP A 147 -8.61 -4.81 0.15
C ASP A 147 -7.59 -4.81 -0.99
N ILE A 148 -6.90 -3.67 -1.17
CA ILE A 148 -5.94 -3.45 -2.26
C ILE A 148 -4.64 -2.89 -1.68
N LEU A 149 -3.52 -3.54 -1.99
CA LEU A 149 -2.19 -3.07 -1.62
C LEU A 149 -1.52 -2.37 -2.81
N CYS A 150 -1.29 -1.08 -2.67
CA CYS A 150 -0.70 -0.22 -3.69
C CYS A 150 0.79 0.01 -3.40
N PHE A 151 1.63 -0.13 -4.42
CA PHE A 151 3.06 0.14 -4.37
C PHE A 151 3.43 1.22 -5.38
N ASP A 152 3.99 2.33 -4.91
CA ASP A 152 4.49 3.42 -5.74
C ASP A 152 6.01 3.34 -5.82
N GLU A 153 6.53 2.68 -6.85
CA GLU A 153 7.97 2.46 -7.08
C GLU A 153 8.75 1.99 -5.83
N PRO A 154 8.38 0.85 -5.22
CA PRO A 154 8.83 0.46 -3.88
C PRO A 154 10.33 0.21 -3.75
N THR A 155 11.07 0.20 -4.85
CA THR A 155 12.51 -0.10 -4.88
C THR A 155 13.38 1.04 -5.38
N SER A 156 12.81 2.12 -5.90
CA SER A 156 13.56 3.20 -6.56
C SER A 156 14.52 3.98 -5.64
N ALA A 157 14.29 3.95 -4.31
CA ALA A 157 15.17 4.56 -3.31
C ALA A 157 16.18 3.57 -2.70
N LEU A 158 16.37 2.39 -3.30
CA LEU A 158 17.20 1.31 -2.78
C LEU A 158 18.38 0.99 -3.68
N ASP A 159 19.46 0.54 -3.06
CA ASP A 159 20.57 -0.07 -3.78
C ASP A 159 20.15 -1.41 -4.43
N PRO A 160 20.79 -1.84 -5.53
CA PRO A 160 20.41 -3.08 -6.24
C PRO A 160 20.39 -4.34 -5.37
N GLU A 161 21.26 -4.44 -4.38
CA GLU A 161 21.30 -5.58 -3.45
C GLU A 161 20.03 -5.63 -2.58
N LEU A 162 19.59 -4.47 -2.07
CA LEU A 162 18.40 -4.34 -1.22
C LEU A 162 17.10 -4.42 -2.01
N THR A 163 17.11 -4.03 -3.29
CA THR A 163 15.99 -4.15 -4.22
C THR A 163 15.48 -5.59 -4.27
N ASN A 164 16.35 -6.57 -4.48
CA ASN A 164 15.97 -7.97 -4.57
C ASN A 164 15.32 -8.51 -3.28
N GLU A 165 15.74 -8.03 -2.10
CA GLU A 165 15.11 -8.42 -0.84
C GLU A 165 13.66 -7.93 -0.75
N VAL A 166 13.41 -6.67 -1.12
CA VAL A 166 12.08 -6.07 -1.09
C VAL A 166 11.15 -6.71 -2.12
N LEU A 167 11.63 -6.92 -3.36
CA LEU A 167 10.87 -7.58 -4.42
C LEU A 167 10.48 -9.00 -4.03
N ARG A 168 11.36 -9.74 -3.35
CA ARG A 168 11.06 -11.08 -2.82
C ARG A 168 9.95 -11.04 -1.78
N VAL A 169 9.96 -10.04 -0.88
CA VAL A 169 8.89 -9.85 0.09
C VAL A 169 7.58 -9.56 -0.61
N ILE A 170 7.54 -8.62 -1.57
CA ILE A 170 6.32 -8.29 -2.33
C ILE A 170 5.79 -9.53 -3.06
N LYS A 171 6.66 -10.30 -3.73
CA LYS A 171 6.29 -11.56 -4.38
C LYS A 171 5.69 -12.56 -3.39
N GLY A 172 6.23 -12.65 -2.17
CA GLY A 172 5.72 -13.52 -1.10
C GLY A 172 4.39 -13.08 -0.51
N LEU A 173 3.90 -11.88 -0.84
CA LEU A 173 2.56 -11.41 -0.45
C LEU A 173 1.48 -11.85 -1.44
N LYS A 174 1.86 -12.24 -2.67
CA LYS A 174 0.90 -12.68 -3.69
C LYS A 174 0.16 -13.92 -3.22
N SER A 175 -1.16 -13.84 -3.20
CA SER A 175 -2.08 -14.96 -2.93
C SER A 175 -3.35 -14.77 -3.75
N ALA A 176 -4.21 -15.79 -3.80
CA ALA A 176 -5.48 -15.70 -4.50
C ALA A 176 -6.42 -14.60 -3.95
N ASP A 177 -6.23 -14.26 -2.67
CA ASP A 177 -7.09 -13.30 -1.96
C ASP A 177 -6.47 -11.90 -1.82
N THR A 178 -5.27 -11.67 -2.40
CA THR A 178 -4.57 -10.39 -2.26
C THR A 178 -4.54 -9.64 -3.58
N THR A 179 -5.25 -8.53 -3.66
CA THR A 179 -5.14 -7.60 -4.79
C THR A 179 -3.97 -6.65 -4.58
N MET A 180 -3.07 -6.61 -5.57
CA MET A 180 -1.92 -5.69 -5.56
C MET A 180 -1.90 -4.86 -6.84
N VAL A 181 -1.62 -3.55 -6.69
CA VAL A 181 -1.34 -2.63 -7.79
C VAL A 181 0.07 -2.08 -7.60
N ILE A 182 0.96 -2.35 -8.54
CA ILE A 182 2.39 -2.07 -8.42
C ILE A 182 2.84 -1.15 -9.55
N VAL A 183 3.18 0.09 -9.23
CA VAL A 183 3.91 0.98 -10.15
C VAL A 183 5.39 0.65 -10.02
N THR A 184 6.03 0.23 -11.11
CA THR A 184 7.43 -0.17 -11.10
C THR A 184 8.11 0.04 -12.45
N HIS A 185 9.42 0.22 -12.43
CA HIS A 185 10.30 0.16 -13.60
C HIS A 185 11.13 -1.14 -13.64
N GLU A 186 10.92 -2.04 -12.71
CA GLU A 186 11.56 -3.37 -12.66
C GLU A 186 10.81 -4.34 -13.59
N MET A 187 11.16 -4.36 -14.88
CA MET A 187 10.44 -5.08 -15.92
C MET A 187 10.39 -6.59 -15.67
N GLU A 188 11.51 -7.19 -15.28
CA GLU A 188 11.58 -8.63 -14.97
C GLU A 188 10.71 -9.00 -13.76
N PHE A 189 10.64 -8.11 -12.77
CA PHE A 189 9.75 -8.33 -11.63
C PHE A 189 8.28 -8.22 -12.06
N ALA A 190 7.91 -7.17 -12.81
CA ALA A 190 6.55 -6.99 -13.32
C ALA A 190 6.11 -8.20 -14.15
N ARG A 191 6.95 -8.70 -15.05
CA ARG A 191 6.69 -9.89 -15.87
C ARG A 191 6.36 -11.12 -15.03
N HIS A 192 7.09 -11.36 -13.92
CA HIS A 192 6.97 -12.60 -13.14
C HIS A 192 5.96 -12.52 -11.99
N VAL A 193 5.54 -11.34 -11.57
CA VAL A 193 4.64 -11.18 -10.41
C VAL A 193 3.21 -10.88 -10.83
N SER A 194 3.02 -10.26 -11.99
CA SER A 194 1.73 -9.75 -12.42
C SER A 194 0.87 -10.83 -13.07
N ASP A 195 -0.42 -10.68 -12.95
CA ASP A 195 -1.44 -11.42 -13.72
C ASP A 195 -1.95 -10.53 -14.87
N HIS A 196 -1.72 -9.22 -14.78
CA HIS A 196 -2.08 -8.23 -15.79
C HIS A 196 -1.08 -7.07 -15.74
N VAL A 197 -0.74 -6.49 -16.87
CA VAL A 197 0.18 -5.35 -17.01
C VAL A 197 -0.50 -4.25 -17.79
N ILE A 198 -0.33 -3.01 -17.34
CA ILE A 198 -0.72 -1.78 -18.03
C ILE A 198 0.54 -1.01 -18.39
N PHE A 199 0.73 -0.72 -19.68
CA PHE A 199 1.77 0.17 -20.17
C PHE A 199 1.22 1.56 -20.40
N MET A 200 1.82 2.56 -19.75
CA MET A 200 1.42 3.97 -19.86
C MET A 200 2.50 4.81 -20.54
N ALA A 201 2.10 5.63 -21.49
CA ALA A 201 2.91 6.67 -22.10
C ALA A 201 2.08 7.95 -22.27
N ASP A 202 2.71 9.12 -22.13
CA ASP A 202 2.10 10.45 -22.35
C ASP A 202 0.75 10.67 -21.64
N GLY A 203 0.54 10.05 -20.50
CA GLY A 203 -0.67 10.20 -19.68
C GLY A 203 -1.83 9.28 -20.05
N VAL A 204 -1.63 8.39 -21.02
CA VAL A 204 -2.66 7.45 -21.49
C VAL A 204 -2.19 6.00 -21.36
N ILE A 205 -3.15 5.07 -21.32
CA ILE A 205 -2.88 3.63 -21.41
C ILE A 205 -2.69 3.33 -22.89
N GLU A 206 -1.47 2.97 -23.28
CA GLU A 206 -1.15 2.60 -24.67
C GLU A 206 -1.44 1.13 -24.93
N GLU A 207 -1.17 0.28 -23.95
CA GLU A 207 -1.33 -1.16 -24.06
C GLU A 207 -1.63 -1.78 -22.71
N GLU A 208 -2.45 -2.83 -22.68
CA GLU A 208 -2.71 -3.63 -21.49
C GLU A 208 -2.98 -5.08 -21.85
N GLY A 209 -2.61 -6.02 -20.97
CA GLY A 209 -2.82 -7.44 -21.19
C GLY A 209 -2.02 -8.32 -20.24
N ASP A 210 -1.95 -9.60 -20.60
CA ASP A 210 -1.13 -10.56 -19.89
C ASP A 210 0.37 -10.21 -20.03
N PRO A 211 1.20 -10.47 -19.00
CA PRO A 211 2.63 -10.20 -19.06
C PRO A 211 3.33 -10.76 -20.30
N GLU A 212 2.97 -11.98 -20.73
CA GLU A 212 3.58 -12.62 -21.90
C GLU A 212 3.26 -11.88 -23.23
N GLN A 213 2.19 -11.10 -23.27
CA GLN A 213 1.83 -10.28 -24.44
C GLN A 213 2.58 -8.95 -24.45
N ILE A 214 2.67 -8.32 -23.28
CA ILE A 214 3.27 -6.97 -23.14
C ILE A 214 4.79 -6.99 -23.22
N PHE A 215 5.45 -8.09 -22.80
CA PHE A 215 6.91 -8.21 -22.76
C PHE A 215 7.49 -9.02 -23.93
N THR A 216 6.74 -9.21 -25.02
CA THR A 216 7.26 -9.76 -26.28
C THR A 216 7.65 -8.62 -27.22
#